data_c08c594ab268157605831d75594841c6
#
_entry.id   c08c594ab268157605831d75594841c6
#
_cell.length_a   1.000
_cell.length_b   1.000
_cell.length_c   1.000
_cell.angle_alpha   90.00
_cell.angle_beta   90.00
_cell.angle_gamma   90.00
#
_symmetry.space_group_name_H-M   'P 1'
#
loop_
_entity.id
_entity.type
_entity.pdbx_description
1 polymer ?
#
loop_
_entity_poly.entity_id
_entity_poly.type
_entity_poly.pdbx_seq_one_letter_code
_entity_poly.pdbx_strand_id
1 'polypeptide(L)'
;VRSPVMLVMGVGLSFWMNPRLALVFLVCAPVLGGVLFVIVRRVAPMYGRLQKAVDRLNNVVQEGLTAIRAVKAFVRGEYEEEKFQGVNSELMETSQRTFRLAVLNLPVFQLVMYTAVVLIMWLGGNMVLNSGLQVGQLTGFLSYVLQVMNSMMLISNVFLLLTRSLASARRISEVLDENIVLDSPEDAVEE
;
A
#
# COMPACT_ATOMS: atom_id res chain seq x y z
N VAL A 1 -3.14 -12.88 -8.86
CA VAL A 1 -2.36 -13.61 -9.90
C VAL A 1 -2.39 -12.89 -11.25
N ARG A 2 -3.48 -12.16 -11.60
CA ARG A 2 -3.63 -11.51 -12.91
C ARG A 2 -2.58 -10.42 -13.18
N SER A 3 -2.24 -9.61 -12.17
CA SER A 3 -1.37 -8.43 -12.35
C SER A 3 0.09 -8.76 -12.74
N PRO A 4 0.78 -9.74 -12.13
CA PRO A 4 2.13 -10.11 -12.55
C PRO A 4 2.15 -10.66 -13.98
N VAL A 5 1.15 -11.46 -14.35
CA VAL A 5 1.03 -12.02 -15.69
C VAL A 5 0.82 -10.91 -16.74
N MET A 6 -0.09 -9.98 -16.44
CA MET A 6 -0.36 -8.83 -17.31
C MET A 6 0.87 -7.92 -17.46
N LEU A 7 1.68 -7.77 -16.42
CA LEU A 7 2.91 -6.99 -16.48
C LEU A 7 3.93 -7.67 -17.41
N VAL A 8 4.20 -8.96 -17.20
CA VAL A 8 5.18 -9.72 -18.00
C VAL A 8 4.74 -9.78 -19.47
N MET A 9 3.48 -10.11 -19.72
CA MET A 9 2.91 -10.16 -21.06
C MET A 9 2.90 -8.79 -21.74
N GLY A 10 2.50 -7.74 -21.01
CA GLY A 10 2.46 -6.37 -21.54
C GLY A 10 3.86 -5.85 -21.92
N VAL A 11 4.86 -6.09 -21.07
CA VAL A 11 6.25 -5.74 -21.38
C VAL A 11 6.77 -6.58 -22.54
N GLY A 12 6.56 -7.89 -22.55
CA GLY A 12 7.02 -8.79 -23.62
C GLY A 12 6.42 -8.44 -24.97
N LEU A 13 5.10 -8.22 -25.03
CA LEU A 13 4.42 -7.81 -26.27
C LEU A 13 4.86 -6.42 -26.73
N SER A 14 5.12 -5.50 -25.80
CA SER A 14 5.65 -4.17 -26.15
C SER A 14 7.02 -4.25 -26.82
N PHE A 15 7.92 -5.10 -26.32
CA PHE A 15 9.23 -5.36 -26.94
C PHE A 15 9.11 -6.02 -28.31
N TRP A 16 8.16 -6.94 -28.45
CA TRP A 16 7.94 -7.62 -29.74
C TRP A 16 7.38 -6.67 -30.80
N MET A 17 6.48 -5.74 -30.42
CA MET A 17 5.91 -4.77 -31.35
C MET A 17 6.91 -3.71 -31.79
N ASN A 18 7.61 -3.07 -30.87
CA ASN A 18 8.61 -2.05 -31.18
C ASN A 18 9.62 -1.85 -30.05
N PRO A 19 10.87 -2.33 -30.19
CA PRO A 19 11.89 -2.21 -29.16
C PRO A 19 12.23 -0.77 -28.77
N ARG A 20 12.15 0.17 -29.73
CA ARG A 20 12.48 1.59 -29.47
C ARG A 20 11.43 2.26 -28.57
N LEU A 21 10.16 1.97 -28.79
CA LEU A 21 9.09 2.47 -27.92
C LEU A 21 9.08 1.75 -26.55
N ALA A 22 9.46 0.47 -26.54
CA ALA A 22 9.59 -0.31 -25.31
C ALA A 22 10.68 0.23 -24.37
N LEU A 23 11.72 0.91 -24.86
CA LEU A 23 12.72 1.58 -24.03
C LEU A 23 12.13 2.66 -23.12
N VAL A 24 11.05 3.33 -23.55
CA VAL A 24 10.35 4.29 -22.68
C VAL A 24 9.85 3.59 -21.41
N PHE A 25 9.35 2.37 -21.55
CA PHE A 25 8.96 1.56 -20.41
C PHE A 25 10.11 1.19 -19.49
N LEU A 26 11.22 0.79 -20.11
CA LEU A 26 12.41 0.40 -19.35
C LEU A 26 12.94 1.53 -18.46
N VAL A 27 12.67 2.77 -18.86
CA VAL A 27 13.03 3.97 -18.06
C VAL A 27 11.91 4.35 -17.08
N CYS A 28 10.67 4.43 -17.55
CA CYS A 28 9.56 4.90 -16.73
C CYS A 28 9.19 3.92 -15.61
N ALA A 29 9.29 2.61 -15.83
CA ALA A 29 8.94 1.60 -14.83
C ALA A 29 9.86 1.63 -13.60
N PRO A 30 11.20 1.62 -13.72
CA PRO A 30 12.07 1.73 -12.55
C PRO A 30 11.99 3.12 -11.88
N VAL A 31 11.77 4.19 -12.63
CA VAL A 31 11.53 5.52 -12.06
C VAL A 31 10.27 5.51 -11.19
N LEU A 32 9.17 4.99 -11.72
CA LEU A 32 7.93 4.85 -10.96
C LEU A 32 8.11 3.95 -9.74
N GLY A 33 8.71 2.78 -9.93
CA GLY A 33 8.99 1.83 -8.84
C GLY A 33 9.86 2.45 -7.76
N GLY A 34 10.90 3.19 -8.12
CA GLY A 34 11.79 3.87 -7.17
C GLY A 34 11.07 4.97 -6.38
N VAL A 35 10.28 5.79 -7.06
CA VAL A 35 9.52 6.86 -6.39
C VAL A 35 8.46 6.26 -5.45
N LEU A 36 7.71 5.25 -5.90
CA LEU A 36 6.74 4.56 -5.05
C LEU A 36 7.41 3.90 -3.84
N PHE A 37 8.55 3.25 -4.03
CA PHE A 37 9.32 2.64 -2.95
C PHE A 37 9.75 3.68 -1.90
N VAL A 38 10.24 4.85 -2.32
CA VAL A 38 10.62 5.94 -1.40
C VAL A 38 9.42 6.46 -0.62
N ILE A 39 8.28 6.67 -1.30
CA ILE A 39 7.04 7.14 -0.65
C ILE A 39 6.58 6.11 0.38
N VAL A 40 6.46 4.84 0.00
CA VAL A 40 6.01 3.76 0.90
C VAL A 40 6.94 3.65 2.11
N ARG A 41 8.25 3.67 1.89
CA ARG A 41 9.24 3.58 2.97
C ARG A 41 9.18 4.73 3.97
N ARG A 42 8.76 5.92 3.52
CA ARG A 42 8.54 7.08 4.41
C ARG A 42 7.18 7.06 5.10
N VAL A 43 6.16 6.63 4.41
CA VAL A 43 4.78 6.65 4.91
C VAL A 43 4.51 5.49 5.87
N ALA A 44 5.08 4.31 5.64
CA ALA A 44 4.85 3.13 6.49
C ALA A 44 5.13 3.38 7.99
N PRO A 45 6.26 3.98 8.40
CA PRO A 45 6.49 4.26 9.82
C PRO A 45 5.56 5.33 10.39
N MET A 46 5.03 6.22 9.54
CA MET A 46 4.06 7.24 9.97
C MET A 46 2.71 6.63 10.31
N TYR A 47 2.27 5.61 9.58
CA TYR A 47 1.08 4.83 9.94
C TYR A 47 1.22 4.13 11.30
N GLY A 48 2.42 3.63 11.62
CA GLY A 48 2.69 3.07 12.94
C GLY A 48 2.57 4.11 14.07
N ARG A 49 3.02 5.34 13.84
CA ARG A 49 2.85 6.46 14.81
C ARG A 49 1.39 6.87 14.92
N LEU A 50 0.68 6.94 13.79
CA LEU A 50 -0.74 7.24 13.76
C LEU A 50 -1.54 6.22 14.59
N GLN A 51 -1.24 4.92 14.42
CA GLN A 51 -1.90 3.88 15.21
C GLN A 51 -1.67 4.06 16.70
N LYS A 52 -0.43 4.37 17.13
CA LYS A 52 -0.12 4.65 18.54
C LYS A 52 -0.88 5.87 19.07
N ALA A 53 -1.08 6.91 18.25
CA ALA A 53 -1.88 8.07 18.66
C ALA A 53 -3.37 7.72 18.82
N VAL A 54 -3.91 6.86 17.93
CA VAL A 54 -5.27 6.31 18.07
C VAL A 54 -5.40 5.49 19.35
N ASP A 55 -4.43 4.62 19.64
CA ASP A 55 -4.44 3.79 20.85
C ASP A 55 -4.40 4.66 22.12
N ARG A 56 -3.61 5.76 22.13
CA ARG A 56 -3.60 6.71 23.25
C ARG A 56 -4.95 7.39 23.44
N LEU A 57 -5.58 7.85 22.36
CA LEU A 57 -6.91 8.44 22.44
C LEU A 57 -7.92 7.46 23.01
N ASN A 58 -7.93 6.22 22.52
CA ASN A 58 -8.81 5.17 23.02
C ASN A 58 -8.57 4.90 24.51
N ASN A 59 -7.32 4.87 24.96
CA ASN A 59 -6.98 4.67 26.37
C ASN A 59 -7.52 5.81 27.25
N VAL A 60 -7.36 7.08 26.82
CA VAL A 60 -7.88 8.24 27.58
C VAL A 60 -9.39 8.19 27.68
N VAL A 61 -10.08 7.85 26.58
CA VAL A 61 -11.54 7.71 26.57
C VAL A 61 -11.98 6.57 27.50
N GLN A 62 -11.32 5.43 27.44
CA GLN A 62 -11.65 4.26 28.25
C GLN A 62 -11.39 4.52 29.74
N GLU A 63 -10.29 5.19 30.07
CA GLU A 63 -9.96 5.63 31.43
C GLU A 63 -11.02 6.59 31.98
N GLY A 64 -11.39 7.63 31.20
CA GLY A 64 -12.43 8.60 31.58
C GLY A 64 -13.80 7.96 31.79
N LEU A 65 -14.18 6.99 30.90
CA LEU A 65 -15.45 6.26 31.07
C LEU A 65 -15.45 5.36 32.30
N THR A 66 -14.35 4.70 32.61
CA THR A 66 -14.20 3.85 33.79
C THR A 66 -14.23 4.68 35.06
N ALA A 67 -13.58 5.83 35.07
CA ALA A 67 -13.46 6.73 36.20
C ALA A 67 -14.60 7.76 36.29
N ILE A 68 -15.63 7.71 35.46
CA ILE A 68 -16.65 8.77 35.33
C ILE A 68 -17.35 9.14 36.63
N ARG A 69 -17.53 8.18 37.52
CA ARG A 69 -18.12 8.44 38.84
C ARG A 69 -17.20 9.30 39.71
N ALA A 70 -15.89 9.01 39.69
CA ALA A 70 -14.90 9.77 40.44
C ALA A 70 -14.73 11.18 39.82
N VAL A 71 -14.68 11.29 38.51
CA VAL A 71 -14.59 12.58 37.78
C VAL A 71 -15.76 13.50 38.19
N LYS A 72 -16.98 12.95 38.24
CA LYS A 72 -18.18 13.69 38.66
C LYS A 72 -18.15 14.03 40.16
N ALA A 73 -17.73 13.11 41.04
CA ALA A 73 -17.68 13.32 42.46
C ALA A 73 -16.67 14.42 42.86
N PHE A 74 -15.55 14.50 42.14
CA PHE A 74 -14.50 15.51 42.40
C PHE A 74 -14.59 16.75 41.51
N VAL A 75 -15.64 16.86 40.67
CA VAL A 75 -15.86 17.99 39.73
C VAL A 75 -14.65 18.24 38.84
N ARG A 76 -13.98 17.17 38.38
CA ARG A 76 -12.77 17.22 37.55
C ARG A 76 -13.03 17.11 36.02
N GLY A 77 -14.21 17.52 35.57
CA GLY A 77 -14.59 17.46 34.15
C GLY A 77 -13.67 18.26 33.23
N GLU A 78 -13.31 19.49 33.63
CA GLU A 78 -12.40 20.33 32.84
C GLU A 78 -11.00 19.71 32.66
N TYR A 79 -10.48 19.06 33.70
CA TYR A 79 -9.18 18.37 33.61
C TYR A 79 -9.20 17.20 32.63
N GLU A 80 -10.28 16.40 32.63
CA GLU A 80 -10.43 15.29 31.70
C GLU A 80 -10.64 15.79 30.27
N GLU A 81 -11.34 16.90 30.09
CA GLU A 81 -11.52 17.54 28.80
C GLU A 81 -10.19 18.07 28.25
N GLU A 82 -9.38 18.75 29.06
CA GLU A 82 -8.05 19.24 28.66
C GLU A 82 -7.12 18.08 28.29
N LYS A 83 -7.11 16.99 29.07
CA LYS A 83 -6.38 15.76 28.80
C LYS A 83 -6.79 15.14 27.46
N PHE A 84 -8.10 15.04 27.21
CA PHE A 84 -8.63 14.56 25.93
C PHE A 84 -8.24 15.46 24.77
N GLN A 85 -8.39 16.77 24.88
CA GLN A 85 -8.04 17.73 23.85
C GLN A 85 -6.55 17.66 23.49
N GLY A 86 -5.66 17.47 24.47
CA GLY A 86 -4.22 17.28 24.26
C GLY A 86 -3.93 16.08 23.37
N VAL A 87 -4.49 14.92 23.70
CA VAL A 87 -4.29 13.69 22.93
C VAL A 87 -4.98 13.74 21.57
N ASN A 88 -6.15 14.34 21.48
CA ASN A 88 -6.86 14.55 20.23
C ASN A 88 -6.10 15.46 19.27
N SER A 89 -5.45 16.51 19.79
CA SER A 89 -4.60 17.40 19.00
C SER A 89 -3.36 16.68 18.47
N GLU A 90 -2.72 15.83 19.30
CA GLU A 90 -1.59 14.96 18.86
C GLU A 90 -2.04 14.02 17.72
N LEU A 91 -3.21 13.39 17.86
CA LEU A 91 -3.78 12.53 16.82
C LEU A 91 -4.05 13.31 15.54
N MET A 92 -4.66 14.49 15.65
CA MET A 92 -4.96 15.34 14.50
C MET A 92 -3.68 15.73 13.75
N GLU A 93 -2.65 16.19 14.45
CA GLU A 93 -1.37 16.58 13.83
C GLU A 93 -0.68 15.40 13.16
N THR A 94 -0.62 14.24 13.84
CA THR A 94 -0.04 13.02 13.31
C THR A 94 -0.80 12.53 12.08
N SER A 95 -2.13 12.59 12.11
CA SER A 95 -3.00 12.24 10.99
C SER A 95 -2.74 13.14 9.79
N GLN A 96 -2.74 14.46 10.00
CA GLN A 96 -2.51 15.43 8.92
C GLN A 96 -1.15 15.24 8.25
N ARG A 97 -0.09 15.03 9.03
CA ARG A 97 1.26 14.76 8.49
C ARG A 97 1.30 13.46 7.69
N THR A 98 0.67 12.40 8.20
CA THR A 98 0.64 11.09 7.55
C THR A 98 -0.15 11.15 6.24
N PHE A 99 -1.36 11.69 6.27
CA PHE A 99 -2.21 11.76 5.09
C PHE A 99 -1.69 12.74 4.04
N ARG A 100 -1.09 13.88 4.43
CA ARG A 100 -0.46 14.80 3.48
C ARG A 100 0.60 14.10 2.62
N LEU A 101 1.40 13.23 3.22
CA LEU A 101 2.42 12.48 2.47
C LEU A 101 1.80 11.31 1.69
N ALA A 102 0.82 10.61 2.26
CA ALA A 102 0.16 9.48 1.63
C ALA A 102 -0.62 9.88 0.37
N VAL A 103 -1.30 11.04 0.39
CA VAL A 103 -2.07 11.57 -0.75
C VAL A 103 -1.17 11.89 -1.94
N LEU A 104 0.10 12.25 -1.73
CA LEU A 104 1.04 12.53 -2.83
C LEU A 104 1.30 11.32 -3.73
N ASN A 105 1.03 10.11 -3.25
CA ASN A 105 1.23 8.89 -4.01
C ASN A 105 0.45 8.89 -5.34
N LEU A 106 -0.80 9.33 -5.32
CA LEU A 106 -1.68 9.33 -6.49
C LEU A 106 -1.26 10.36 -7.57
N PRO A 107 -1.03 11.65 -7.23
CA PRO A 107 -0.55 12.64 -8.20
C PRO A 107 0.81 12.28 -8.81
N VAL A 108 1.73 11.74 -8.02
CA VAL A 108 3.04 11.33 -8.52
C VAL A 108 2.92 10.17 -9.51
N PHE A 109 2.08 9.17 -9.18
CA PHE A 109 1.77 8.09 -10.11
C PHE A 109 1.20 8.62 -11.43
N GLN A 110 0.20 9.52 -11.35
CA GLN A 110 -0.42 10.12 -12.54
C GLN A 110 0.58 10.93 -13.36
N LEU A 111 1.45 11.69 -12.70
CA LEU A 111 2.46 12.49 -13.38
C LEU A 111 3.40 11.60 -14.21
N VAL A 112 3.93 10.53 -13.62
CA VAL A 112 4.81 9.59 -14.34
C VAL A 112 4.06 8.90 -15.48
N MET A 113 2.81 8.48 -15.24
CA MET A 113 1.96 7.86 -16.26
C MET A 113 1.71 8.78 -17.44
N TYR A 114 1.28 10.02 -17.21
CA TYR A 114 1.02 10.97 -18.29
C TYR A 114 2.30 11.38 -19.03
N THR A 115 3.42 11.52 -18.31
CA THR A 115 4.72 11.77 -18.93
C THR A 115 5.11 10.63 -19.87
N ALA A 116 4.92 9.39 -19.45
CA ALA A 116 5.17 8.23 -20.31
C ALA A 116 4.27 8.24 -21.55
N VAL A 117 2.97 8.53 -21.41
CA VAL A 117 2.02 8.64 -22.52
C VAL A 117 2.44 9.74 -23.50
N VAL A 118 2.81 10.92 -23.02
CA VAL A 118 3.27 12.05 -23.87
C VAL A 118 4.55 11.68 -24.62
N LEU A 119 5.52 11.07 -23.94
CA LEU A 119 6.77 10.63 -24.57
C LEU A 119 6.50 9.59 -25.67
N ILE A 120 5.63 8.63 -25.42
CA ILE A 120 5.27 7.61 -26.41
C ILE A 120 4.53 8.21 -27.58
N MET A 121 3.60 9.14 -27.34
CA MET A 121 2.89 9.85 -28.40
C MET A 121 3.85 10.67 -29.25
N TRP A 122 4.80 11.37 -28.63
CA TRP A 122 5.79 12.16 -29.36
C TRP A 122 6.76 11.30 -30.17
N LEU A 123 7.38 10.30 -29.55
CA LEU A 123 8.31 9.40 -30.24
C LEU A 123 7.59 8.53 -31.26
N GLY A 124 6.44 7.96 -30.90
CA GLY A 124 5.64 7.12 -31.78
C GLY A 124 5.05 7.91 -32.96
N GLY A 125 4.59 9.14 -32.74
CA GLY A 125 4.13 10.05 -33.79
C GLY A 125 5.21 10.37 -34.78
N ASN A 126 6.44 10.67 -34.33
CA ASN A 126 7.60 10.84 -35.21
C ASN A 126 7.93 9.57 -36.01
N MET A 127 7.75 8.40 -35.40
CA MET A 127 7.98 7.13 -36.10
C MET A 127 6.90 6.82 -37.14
N VAL A 128 5.65 7.21 -36.87
CA VAL A 128 4.56 7.10 -37.86
C VAL A 128 4.87 7.96 -39.10
N LEU A 129 5.36 9.18 -38.88
CA LEU A 129 5.66 10.10 -39.98
C LEU A 129 6.92 9.70 -40.79
N ASN A 130 7.96 9.20 -40.11
CA ASN A 130 9.29 9.04 -40.72
C ASN A 130 9.74 7.57 -40.91
N SER A 131 9.12 6.61 -40.22
CA SER A 131 9.64 5.23 -40.15
C SER A 131 8.61 4.16 -40.50
N GLY A 132 7.43 4.53 -41.01
CA GLY A 132 6.40 3.58 -41.48
C GLY A 132 5.68 2.81 -40.35
N LEU A 133 5.74 3.28 -39.10
CA LEU A 133 4.93 2.72 -38.00
C LEU A 133 3.45 2.98 -38.31
N GLN A 134 2.60 1.95 -38.19
CA GLN A 134 1.17 2.11 -38.39
C GLN A 134 0.50 2.77 -37.15
N VAL A 135 -0.46 3.65 -37.41
CA VAL A 135 -1.24 4.31 -36.31
C VAL A 135 -1.89 3.28 -35.39
N GLY A 136 -2.37 2.16 -35.93
CA GLY A 136 -2.93 1.06 -35.15
C GLY A 136 -1.93 0.41 -34.19
N GLN A 137 -0.66 0.33 -34.57
CA GLN A 137 0.40 -0.18 -33.70
C GLN A 137 0.69 0.80 -32.56
N LEU A 138 0.68 2.11 -32.82
CA LEU A 138 0.87 3.13 -31.79
C LEU A 138 -0.27 3.13 -30.76
N THR A 139 -1.52 3.04 -31.21
CA THR A 139 -2.68 2.97 -30.31
C THR A 139 -2.71 1.66 -29.50
N GLY A 140 -2.35 0.54 -30.12
CA GLY A 140 -2.17 -0.73 -29.42
C GLY A 140 -1.09 -0.63 -28.34
N PHE A 141 0.05 -0.02 -28.67
CA PHE A 141 1.15 0.20 -27.75
C PHE A 141 0.74 1.06 -26.55
N LEU A 142 0.00 2.15 -26.77
CA LEU A 142 -0.56 2.98 -25.71
C LEU A 142 -1.46 2.17 -24.74
N SER A 143 -2.28 1.28 -25.29
CA SER A 143 -3.13 0.41 -24.47
C SER A 143 -2.31 -0.51 -23.56
N TYR A 144 -1.20 -1.09 -24.09
CA TYR A 144 -0.28 -1.90 -23.26
C TYR A 144 0.43 -1.06 -22.19
N VAL A 145 0.80 0.18 -22.49
CA VAL A 145 1.38 1.10 -21.52
C VAL A 145 0.46 1.30 -20.31
N LEU A 146 -0.77 1.70 -20.58
CA LEU A 146 -1.76 1.92 -19.54
C LEU A 146 -2.02 0.65 -18.73
N GLN A 147 -2.07 -0.50 -19.39
CA GLN A 147 -2.24 -1.80 -18.76
C GLN A 147 -1.09 -2.16 -17.82
N VAL A 148 0.16 -1.97 -18.27
CA VAL A 148 1.36 -2.24 -17.48
C VAL A 148 1.44 -1.32 -16.27
N MET A 149 1.20 -0.02 -16.46
CA MET A 149 1.20 0.96 -15.38
C MET A 149 0.14 0.62 -14.31
N ASN A 150 -1.09 0.30 -14.72
CA ASN A 150 -2.13 -0.15 -13.79
C ASN A 150 -1.76 -1.47 -13.09
N SER A 151 -1.10 -2.40 -13.77
CA SER A 151 -0.64 -3.65 -13.18
C SER A 151 0.42 -3.42 -12.11
N MET A 152 1.32 -2.45 -12.28
CA MET A 152 2.30 -2.07 -11.26
C MET A 152 1.64 -1.55 -9.97
N MET A 153 0.59 -0.74 -10.11
CA MET A 153 -0.18 -0.26 -8.95
C MET A 153 -0.85 -1.41 -8.19
N LEU A 154 -1.44 -2.36 -8.92
CA LEU A 154 -2.09 -3.54 -8.32
C LEU A 154 -1.08 -4.48 -7.64
N ILE A 155 0.13 -4.64 -8.16
CA ILE A 155 1.18 -5.47 -7.55
C ILE A 155 1.54 -4.94 -6.15
N SER A 156 1.61 -3.63 -5.96
CA SER A 156 1.86 -3.04 -4.64
C SER A 156 0.82 -3.46 -3.60
N ASN A 157 -0.45 -3.52 -3.98
CA ASN A 157 -1.54 -3.97 -3.11
C ASN A 157 -1.45 -5.49 -2.82
N VAL A 158 -1.06 -6.29 -3.81
CA VAL A 158 -0.86 -7.74 -3.64
C VAL A 158 0.29 -8.02 -2.69
N PHE A 159 1.36 -7.23 -2.72
CA PHE A 159 2.49 -7.37 -1.78
C PHE A 159 2.05 -7.17 -0.32
N LEU A 160 1.22 -6.16 -0.06
CA LEU A 160 0.65 -5.92 1.28
C LEU A 160 -0.25 -7.08 1.74
N LEU A 161 -1.06 -7.61 0.83
CA LEU A 161 -1.93 -8.76 1.10
C LEU A 161 -1.11 -10.01 1.40
N LEU A 162 -0.06 -10.30 0.61
CA LEU A 162 0.84 -11.42 0.80
C LEU A 162 1.53 -11.38 2.16
N THR A 163 2.02 -10.21 2.58
CA THR A 163 2.68 -10.04 3.89
C THR A 163 1.75 -10.40 5.03
N ARG A 164 0.48 -9.97 4.95
CA ARG A 164 -0.55 -10.32 5.95
C ARG A 164 -0.89 -11.80 5.92
N SER A 165 -1.02 -12.38 4.72
CA SER A 165 -1.35 -13.80 4.54
C SER A 165 -0.24 -14.70 5.06
N LEU A 166 1.04 -14.36 4.83
CA LEU A 166 2.18 -15.09 5.36
C LEU A 166 2.23 -15.07 6.89
N ALA A 167 1.94 -13.91 7.50
CA ALA A 167 1.87 -13.82 8.96
C ALA A 167 0.74 -14.67 9.55
N SER A 168 -0.40 -14.75 8.86
CA SER A 168 -1.51 -15.61 9.26
C SER A 168 -1.21 -17.10 9.05
N ALA A 169 -0.59 -17.46 7.92
CA ALA A 169 -0.16 -18.81 7.63
C ALA A 169 0.84 -19.34 8.67
N ARG A 170 1.80 -18.48 9.07
CA ARG A 170 2.78 -18.81 10.11
C ARG A 170 2.14 -19.14 11.45
N ARG A 171 1.15 -18.33 11.88
CA ARG A 171 0.40 -18.60 13.12
C ARG A 171 -0.42 -19.89 13.06
N ILE A 172 -0.98 -20.20 11.89
CA ILE A 172 -1.71 -21.47 11.69
C ILE A 172 -0.73 -22.63 11.76
N SER A 173 0.45 -22.52 11.12
CA SER A 173 1.48 -23.56 11.15
C SER A 173 2.00 -23.78 12.59
N GLU A 174 2.23 -22.72 13.35
CA GLU A 174 2.65 -22.81 14.76
C GLU A 174 1.64 -23.61 15.61
N VAL A 175 0.33 -23.42 15.38
CA VAL A 175 -0.70 -24.16 16.10
C VAL A 175 -0.79 -25.63 15.63
N LEU A 176 -0.58 -25.88 14.34
CA LEU A 176 -0.61 -27.24 13.80
C LEU A 176 0.64 -28.05 14.15
N ASP A 177 1.77 -27.37 14.33
CA ASP A 177 3.05 -28.00 14.68
C ASP A 177 3.20 -28.15 16.21
N GLU A 178 2.24 -27.63 17.02
CA GLU A 178 2.26 -27.75 18.48
C GLU A 178 2.00 -29.21 18.85
N ASN A 179 2.95 -29.81 19.55
CA ASN A 179 2.81 -31.18 20.07
C ASN A 179 1.82 -31.18 21.25
N ILE A 180 0.76 -31.93 21.09
CA ILE A 180 -0.21 -32.14 22.17
C ILE A 180 0.46 -33.02 23.24
N VAL A 181 0.95 -32.36 24.31
CA VAL A 181 1.64 -33.03 25.44
C VAL A 181 0.63 -33.70 26.39
N LEU A 182 -0.67 -33.51 26.18
CA LEU A 182 -1.74 -34.12 26.97
C LEU A 182 -2.09 -35.50 26.39
N ASP A 183 -1.21 -36.45 26.59
CA ASP A 183 -1.53 -37.88 26.42
C ASP A 183 -2.10 -38.41 27.74
N SER A 184 -3.16 -39.19 27.65
CA SER A 184 -3.66 -39.93 28.81
C SER A 184 -2.58 -40.88 29.29
N PRO A 185 -2.26 -40.94 30.60
CA PRO A 185 -1.32 -41.95 31.09
C PRO A 185 -1.82 -43.34 30.76
N GLU A 186 -0.86 -44.28 30.49
CA GLU A 186 -1.18 -45.66 30.15
C GLU A 186 -2.07 -46.40 31.19
N ASP A 187 -2.12 -45.85 32.45
CA ASP A 187 -2.91 -46.35 33.56
C ASP A 187 -4.19 -45.53 33.82
N ALA A 188 -4.70 -44.83 32.82
CA ALA A 188 -5.94 -44.06 32.98
C ALA A 188 -7.10 -44.98 33.32
N VAL A 189 -7.71 -44.79 34.49
CA VAL A 189 -8.90 -45.51 34.93
C VAL A 189 -10.10 -44.94 34.18
N GLU A 190 -10.75 -45.79 33.38
CA GLU A 190 -12.06 -45.45 32.82
C GLU A 190 -13.10 -45.54 33.95
N GLU A 191 -13.72 -44.39 34.35
CA GLU A 191 -14.91 -44.36 35.21
C GLU A 191 -16.19 -44.54 34.38
#